data_a038330b27ac39d534c379f6d40ea24a
#
_entry.id   a038330b27ac39d534c379f6d40ea24a
#
_cell.length_a   1.000
_cell.length_b   1.000
_cell.length_c   1.000
_cell.angle_alpha   90.00
_cell.angle_beta   90.00
_cell.angle_gamma   90.00
#
_symmetry.space_group_name_H-M   'P 1'
#
loop_
_entity.id
_entity.type
_entity.pdbx_description
1 polymer ?
#
loop_
_entity_poly.entity_id
_entity_poly.type
_entity_poly.pdbx_seq_one_letter_code
_entity_poly.pdbx_strand_id
1 'polypeptide(L)' 'MVVGTMLSFGINLRTLRVQKNLSQQDIADRLSINRTTYTKWELGDSEPSLTMLLKLAEIYDVDCNRLLEKTECESSTL' A
#
# COMPACT_ATOMS: atom_id res chain seq x y z
N MET A 1 -2.31 -6.70 -18.07
CA MET A 1 -1.14 -7.14 -17.45
C MET A 1 -1.26 -7.23 -16.00
N VAL A 2 -0.99 -8.37 -15.55
CA VAL A 2 -1.11 -8.66 -14.15
C VAL A 2 -0.11 -7.87 -13.32
N VAL A 3 1.04 -7.66 -13.89
CA VAL A 3 2.11 -6.96 -13.22
C VAL A 3 1.68 -5.57 -12.76
N GLY A 4 0.87 -4.92 -13.55
CA GLY A 4 0.42 -3.59 -13.24
C GLY A 4 -0.40 -3.51 -11.96
N THR A 5 -1.15 -4.56 -11.67
CA THR A 5 -2.01 -4.57 -10.49
C THR A 5 -1.18 -4.54 -9.20
N MET A 6 -0.13 -5.35 -9.15
CA MET A 6 0.69 -5.38 -7.96
C MET A 6 1.44 -4.09 -7.76
N LEU A 7 1.95 -3.53 -8.87
CA LEU A 7 2.63 -2.26 -8.78
C LEU A 7 1.71 -1.15 -8.28
N SER A 8 0.45 -1.20 -8.70
CA SER A 8 -0.50 -0.18 -8.27
C SER A 8 -0.72 -0.22 -6.76
N PHE A 9 -0.83 -1.41 -6.19
CA PHE A 9 -1.01 -1.52 -4.75
C PHE A 9 0.20 -0.93 -4.00
N GLY A 10 1.40 -1.30 -4.40
CA GLY A 10 2.60 -0.78 -3.76
C GLY A 10 2.74 0.72 -3.90
N ILE A 11 2.41 1.24 -5.07
CA ILE A 11 2.43 2.67 -5.32
C ILE A 11 1.42 3.37 -4.43
N ASN A 12 0.24 2.79 -4.27
CA ASN A 12 -0.79 3.37 -3.41
C ASN A 12 -0.31 3.47 -1.97
N LEU A 13 0.31 2.40 -1.47
CA LEU A 13 0.84 2.41 -0.11
C LEU A 13 1.87 3.51 0.06
N ARG A 14 2.78 3.60 -0.86
CA ARG A 14 3.84 4.60 -0.78
C ARG A 14 3.28 6.01 -0.86
N THR A 15 2.36 6.24 -1.78
CA THR A 15 1.76 7.55 -1.96
C THR A 15 1.07 8.01 -0.69
N LEU A 16 0.27 7.14 -0.10
CA LEU A 16 -0.43 7.49 1.12
C LEU A 16 0.53 7.72 2.28
N ARG A 17 1.56 6.91 2.36
CA ARG A 17 2.55 7.05 3.42
C ARG A 17 3.26 8.40 3.33
N VAL A 18 3.68 8.75 2.13
CA VAL A 18 4.39 10.03 1.92
C VAL A 18 3.46 11.20 2.20
N GLN A 19 2.21 11.10 1.78
CA GLN A 19 1.24 12.16 2.04
C GLN A 19 1.04 12.41 3.53
N LYS A 20 1.20 11.37 4.34
CA LYS A 20 1.06 11.49 5.78
C LYS A 20 2.38 11.78 6.49
N ASN A 21 3.45 11.94 5.73
CA ASN A 21 4.77 12.23 6.28
C ASN A 21 5.26 11.13 7.22
N LEU A 22 4.99 9.89 6.87
CA LEU A 22 5.40 8.75 7.68
C LEU A 22 6.52 8.00 6.98
N SER A 23 7.44 7.43 7.75
CA SER A 23 8.49 6.59 7.20
C SER A 23 8.00 5.15 7.11
N GLN A 24 8.73 4.33 6.35
CA GLN A 24 8.43 2.90 6.31
C GLN A 24 8.55 2.28 7.69
N GLN A 25 9.52 2.74 8.47
CA GLN A 25 9.70 2.25 9.83
C GLN A 25 8.49 2.61 10.72
N ASP A 26 7.96 3.80 10.55
CA ASP A 26 6.77 4.21 11.30
C ASP A 26 5.61 3.27 11.08
N ILE A 27 5.38 2.88 9.82
CA ILE A 27 4.29 1.97 9.51
C ILE A 27 4.57 0.58 10.06
N ALA A 28 5.79 0.09 9.88
CA ALA A 28 6.15 -1.23 10.39
C ALA A 28 5.97 -1.30 11.90
N ASP A 29 6.35 -0.24 12.61
CA ASP A 29 6.18 -0.19 14.06
C ASP A 29 4.71 -0.25 14.45
N ARG A 30 3.87 0.47 13.73
CA ARG A 30 2.44 0.50 14.02
C ARG A 30 1.79 -0.86 13.77
N LEU A 31 2.31 -1.61 12.81
CA LEU A 31 1.80 -2.93 12.49
C LEU A 31 2.49 -4.04 13.28
N SER A 32 3.52 -3.70 14.03
CA SER A 32 4.33 -4.67 14.78
C SER A 32 4.97 -5.71 13.86
N ILE A 33 5.48 -5.24 12.75
CA ILE A 33 6.17 -6.09 11.79
C ILE A 33 7.54 -5.51 11.50
N ASN A 34 8.36 -6.28 10.78
CA ASN A 34 9.66 -5.80 10.36
C ASN A 34 9.51 -4.80 9.23
N ARG A 35 10.39 -3.81 9.21
CA ARG A 35 10.41 -2.85 8.12
C ARG A 35 10.58 -3.53 6.76
N THR A 36 11.41 -4.57 6.71
CA THR A 36 11.64 -5.31 5.47
C THR A 36 10.35 -5.89 4.92
N THR A 37 9.49 -6.39 5.79
CA THR A 37 8.19 -6.92 5.37
C THR A 37 7.35 -5.84 4.73
N TYR A 38 7.25 -4.69 5.37
CA TYR A 38 6.47 -3.59 4.81
C TYR A 38 7.06 -3.09 3.49
N THR A 39 8.40 -2.98 3.43
CA THR A 39 9.07 -2.53 2.22
C THR A 39 8.72 -3.42 1.03
N LYS A 40 8.63 -4.72 1.25
CA LYS A 40 8.28 -5.64 0.17
C LYS A 40 6.88 -5.39 -0.36
N TRP A 41 5.98 -4.94 0.51
CA TRP A 41 4.62 -4.62 0.05
C TRP A 41 4.64 -3.40 -0.89
N GLU A 42 5.45 -2.40 -0.58
CA GLU A 42 5.56 -1.23 -1.45
C GLU A 42 6.23 -1.57 -2.77
N LEU A 43 7.16 -2.52 -2.76
CA LEU A 43 7.86 -2.92 -3.96
C LEU A 43 7.08 -3.91 -4.83
N GLY A 44 6.03 -4.50 -4.27
CA GLY A 44 5.26 -5.50 -5.00
C GLY A 44 5.83 -6.90 -4.91
N ASP A 45 6.82 -7.11 -4.03
CA ASP A 45 7.43 -8.43 -3.85
C ASP A 45 6.57 -9.36 -3.03
N SER A 46 5.69 -8.84 -2.20
CA SER A 46 4.77 -9.65 -1.42
C SER A 46 3.53 -8.83 -1.11
N GLU A 47 2.54 -9.47 -0.53
CA GLU A 47 1.25 -8.84 -0.23
C GLU A 47 0.93 -9.02 1.24
N PRO A 48 0.26 -8.03 1.85
CA PRO A 48 -0.18 -8.20 3.23
C PRO A 48 -1.35 -9.15 3.31
N SER A 49 -1.55 -9.74 4.49
CA SER A 49 -2.75 -10.52 4.76
C SER A 49 -3.95 -9.58 4.82
N LEU A 50 -5.14 -10.15 4.79
CA LEU A 50 -6.34 -9.34 4.91
C LEU A 50 -6.36 -8.52 6.20
N THR A 51 -5.93 -9.12 7.30
CA THR A 51 -5.86 -8.42 8.57
C THR A 51 -4.93 -7.22 8.49
N MET A 52 -3.78 -7.39 7.87
CA MET A 52 -2.82 -6.29 7.72
C MET A 52 -3.36 -5.23 6.78
N LEU A 53 -4.07 -5.64 5.74
CA LEU A 53 -4.67 -4.70 4.81
C LEU A 53 -5.67 -3.79 5.53
N LEU A 54 -6.49 -4.37 6.40
CA LEU A 54 -7.45 -3.58 7.17
C LEU A 54 -6.74 -2.61 8.11
N LYS A 55 -5.66 -3.04 8.72
CA LYS A 55 -4.87 -2.16 9.59
C LYS A 55 -4.24 -1.03 8.82
N LEU A 56 -3.75 -1.30 7.62
CA LEU A 56 -3.18 -0.25 6.78
C LEU A 56 -4.24 0.79 6.42
N ALA A 57 -5.45 0.33 6.11
CA ALA A 57 -6.53 1.25 5.79
C ALA A 57 -6.82 2.16 6.98
N GLU A 58 -6.77 1.63 8.18
CA GLU A 58 -6.97 2.44 9.39
C GLU A 58 -5.86 3.46 9.57
N ILE A 59 -4.62 3.02 9.40
CA ILE A 59 -3.48 3.92 9.58
C ILE A 59 -3.54 5.07 8.59
N TYR A 60 -3.91 4.78 7.35
CA TYR A 60 -3.97 5.80 6.32
C TYR A 60 -5.31 6.52 6.26
N ASP A 61 -6.26 6.09 7.09
CA ASP A 61 -7.58 6.73 7.19
C ASP A 61 -8.30 6.72 5.85
N VAL A 62 -8.32 5.55 5.21
CA VAL A 62 -8.98 5.35 3.93
C VAL A 62 -9.67 4.00 3.97
N ASP A 63 -10.56 3.74 3.00
CA ASP A 63 -11.10 2.41 2.89
C ASP A 63 -10.15 1.48 2.18
N CYS A 64 -10.38 0.18 2.28
CA CYS A 64 -9.54 -0.80 1.60
C CYS A 64 -9.56 -0.60 0.09
N ASN A 65 -10.66 -0.13 -0.45
CA ASN A 65 -10.75 0.12 -1.89
C ASN A 65 -9.72 1.12 -2.36
N ARG A 66 -9.45 2.14 -1.54
CA ARG A 66 -8.46 3.14 -1.90
C ARG A 66 -7.08 2.52 -2.05
N LEU A 67 -6.76 1.57 -1.20
CA LEU A 67 -5.47 0.89 -1.27
C LEU A 67 -5.35 0.01 -2.51
N LEU A 68 -6.47 -0.50 -2.97
CA LEU A 68 -6.49 -1.44 -4.10
C LEU A 68 -6.78 -0.78 -5.43
N GLU A 69 -7.01 0.53 -5.45
CA GLU A 69 -7.28 1.25 -6.69
C GLU A 69 -6.10 1.17 -7.63
N LYS A 70 -6.40 1.12 -8.92
CA LYS A 70 -5.37 1.24 -9.92
C LYS A 70 -4.94 2.68 -10.02
N THR A 71 -3.67 2.90 -10.12
CA THR A 71 -3.17 4.26 -10.16
C THR A 71 -3.07 4.82 -11.55
N GLU A 72 -2.97 4.00 -12.54
CA GLU A 72 -2.84 4.50 -13.84
C GLU A 72 -4.10 4.97 -14.32
N CYS A 73 -4.13 5.92 -14.64
CA CYS A 73 -5.27 6.39 -14.95
C CYS A 73 -5.73 6.23 -16.25
N GLU A 74 -5.39 5.65 -16.62
CA GLU A 74 -5.87 5.46 -17.60
C GLU A 74 -6.89 5.21 -17.87
N SER A 75 -6.87 5.00 -17.56
CA SER A 75 -7.55 4.78 -17.71
C SER A 75 -8.45 5.36 -18.18
N SER A 76 -8.48 5.65 -18.37
CA SER A 76 -9.11 6.14 -18.65
C SER A 76 -9.47 6.28 -19.60
N THR A 77 -9.48 6.01 -20.01
CA THR A 77 -9.71 6.06 -20.82
C THR A 77 -10.48 5.72 -21.24
N LEU A 78 -10.78 5.54 -21.23
CA LEU A 78 -11.34 5.31 -21.66
C LEU A 78 -11.92 5.62 -22.00
#